data_5855fb460519b4ccfb597951ea5fa268
#
_entry.id   5855fb460519b4ccfb597951ea5fa268
#
_cell.length_a   1.000
_cell.length_b   1.000
_cell.length_c   1.000
_cell.angle_alpha   90.00
_cell.angle_beta   90.00
_cell.angle_gamma   90.00
#
_symmetry.space_group_name_H-M   'P 1'
#
loop_
_entity.id
_entity.type
_entity.pdbx_description
1 polymer ?
#
loop_
_entity_poly.entity_id
_entity_poly.type
_entity_poly.pdbx_seq_one_letter_code
_entity_poly.pdbx_strand_id
1 'polypeptide(L)'
;SGFYGYWCIDYASVPIILELEQNSDYVIRIVQPNIPQNQRWKPEYKDQHIDSLFALSKLKKTSASLIIWPEAAYPSIWPNSKKEFNDIVKKILVNKSELLSGMLRFDLDKKLYNSAILFDTNGESAGIIDKQKRVPFGEYIPLRDNFPFKNLSLFGNKMDINIGPNKGLLYTKDDIKLGIFICYEIS
;
A
#
# COMPACT_ATOMS: atom_id res chain seq x y z
N SER A 1 -0.17 30.39 -1.84
CA SER A 1 -0.94 29.75 -2.92
C SER A 1 -0.46 28.30 -3.02
N GLY A 2 -1.23 27.38 -2.41
CA GLY A 2 -0.92 25.97 -2.38
C GLY A 2 -1.12 25.31 -3.75
N PHE A 3 -0.14 24.54 -4.19
CA PHE A 3 -0.29 23.65 -5.33
C PHE A 3 -0.93 22.33 -4.85
N TYR A 4 -2.17 22.08 -5.25
CA TYR A 4 -2.81 20.77 -5.11
C TYR A 4 -2.41 19.94 -6.32
N GLY A 5 -1.52 18.98 -6.14
CA GLY A 5 -1.18 18.01 -7.17
C GLY A 5 -2.04 16.75 -7.04
N TYR A 6 -3.02 16.58 -7.93
CA TYR A 6 -3.74 15.30 -8.07
C TYR A 6 -2.97 14.43 -9.07
N TRP A 7 -2.47 13.29 -8.62
CA TRP A 7 -1.90 12.28 -9.50
C TRP A 7 -2.78 11.03 -9.45
N CYS A 8 -3.56 10.84 -10.51
CA CYS A 8 -4.23 9.58 -10.76
C CYS A 8 -3.26 8.71 -11.57
N ILE A 9 -2.67 7.71 -10.93
CA ILE A 9 -1.84 6.74 -11.65
C ILE A 9 -2.75 5.55 -11.96
N ASP A 10 -2.90 5.27 -13.24
CA ASP A 10 -3.79 4.26 -13.82
C ASP A 10 -3.67 2.89 -13.14
N TYR A 11 -4.83 2.28 -12.85
CA TYR A 11 -5.07 0.93 -12.33
C TYR A 11 -4.35 0.55 -11.02
N ALA A 12 -5.09 0.68 -9.92
CA ALA A 12 -4.76 0.25 -8.57
C ALA A 12 -3.72 1.10 -7.82
N SER A 13 -3.74 2.40 -8.00
CA SER A 13 -2.92 3.32 -7.22
C SER A 13 -3.67 3.83 -5.99
N VAL A 14 -2.99 3.95 -4.88
CA VAL A 14 -3.44 4.75 -3.74
C VAL A 14 -3.27 6.21 -4.13
N PRO A 15 -4.32 7.00 -4.29
CA PRO A 15 -4.16 8.43 -4.46
C PRO A 15 -3.67 9.02 -3.14
N ILE A 16 -2.55 9.69 -3.18
CA ILE A 16 -1.96 10.36 -2.04
C ILE A 16 -2.09 11.86 -2.26
N ILE A 17 -2.78 12.53 -1.36
CA ILE A 17 -2.79 13.99 -1.29
C ILE A 17 -1.69 14.38 -0.31
N LEU A 18 -0.65 15.00 -0.81
CA LEU A 18 0.41 15.58 -0.01
C LEU A 18 0.19 17.09 0.05
N GLU A 19 -0.11 17.61 1.23
CA GLU A 19 -0.05 19.03 1.50
C GLU A 19 1.39 19.33 1.92
N LEU A 20 2.20 19.75 0.96
CA LEU A 20 3.59 20.15 1.19
C LEU A 20 3.60 21.64 1.51
N GLU A 21 3.88 22.02 2.73
CA GLU A 21 4.55 23.30 2.97
C GLU A 21 5.93 23.18 2.30
N GLN A 22 6.32 24.20 1.52
CA GLN A 22 7.55 24.17 0.72
C GLN A 22 8.79 23.97 1.60
N ASN A 23 9.17 22.73 1.83
CA ASN A 23 10.47 22.38 2.33
C ASN A 23 11.26 21.78 1.16
N SER A 24 12.17 22.54 0.59
CA SER A 24 12.93 22.20 -0.63
C SER A 24 13.76 20.91 -0.51
N ASP A 25 13.93 20.40 0.71
CA ASP A 25 14.81 19.27 1.00
C ASP A 25 14.05 17.94 1.21
N TYR A 26 12.71 17.96 1.25
CA TYR A 26 11.92 16.75 1.41
C TYR A 26 11.63 16.10 0.06
N VAL A 27 12.28 14.97 -0.21
CA VAL A 27 12.17 14.27 -1.48
C VAL A 27 11.24 13.07 -1.34
N ILE A 28 10.19 13.03 -2.15
CA ILE A 28 9.28 11.89 -2.24
C ILE A 28 9.60 11.09 -3.50
N ARG A 29 9.71 9.77 -3.35
CA ARG A 29 9.86 8.83 -4.46
C ARG A 29 8.63 7.97 -4.60
N ILE A 30 7.88 8.17 -5.67
CA ILE A 30 6.75 7.32 -6.04
C ILE A 30 7.27 6.18 -6.91
N VAL A 31 6.99 4.95 -6.50
CA VAL A 31 7.40 3.72 -7.19
C VAL A 31 6.22 3.14 -7.93
N GLN A 32 6.35 2.97 -9.23
CA GLN A 32 5.31 2.37 -10.08
C GLN A 32 5.89 1.17 -10.83
N PRO A 33 5.78 -0.06 -10.30
CA PRO A 33 6.37 -1.26 -10.90
C PRO A 33 5.62 -1.74 -12.13
N ASN A 34 4.41 -1.22 -12.40
CA ASN A 34 3.56 -1.55 -13.56
C ASN A 34 3.32 -3.06 -13.72
N ILE A 35 3.00 -3.73 -12.61
CA ILE A 35 2.79 -5.18 -12.57
C ILE A 35 1.44 -5.52 -13.21
N PRO A 36 1.39 -6.41 -14.21
CA PRO A 36 0.12 -6.86 -14.80
C PRO A 36 -0.79 -7.51 -13.75
N GLN A 37 -2.08 -7.14 -13.77
CA GLN A 37 -3.06 -7.62 -12.78
C GLN A 37 -3.15 -9.15 -12.70
N ASN A 38 -3.01 -9.85 -13.84
CA ASN A 38 -3.06 -11.30 -13.92
C ASN A 38 -1.81 -12.01 -13.37
N GLN A 39 -0.76 -11.27 -13.00
CA GLN A 39 0.49 -11.81 -12.43
C GLN A 39 0.65 -11.45 -10.95
N ARG A 40 -0.08 -10.43 -10.47
CA ARG A 40 0.14 -9.81 -9.16
C ARG A 40 0.22 -10.80 -7.99
N TRP A 41 -0.65 -11.80 -7.98
CA TRP A 41 -0.79 -12.75 -6.87
C TRP A 41 -0.26 -14.15 -7.19
N LYS A 42 0.39 -14.33 -8.35
CA LYS A 42 0.93 -15.62 -8.73
C LYS A 42 2.30 -15.86 -8.08
N PRO A 43 2.48 -16.97 -7.35
CA PRO A 43 3.72 -17.25 -6.63
C PRO A 43 4.97 -17.22 -7.49
N GLU A 44 4.86 -17.66 -8.76
CA GLU A 44 5.97 -17.71 -9.72
C GLU A 44 6.54 -16.33 -10.09
N TYR A 45 5.77 -15.25 -9.91
CA TYR A 45 6.21 -13.88 -10.18
C TYR A 45 6.58 -13.08 -8.93
N LYS A 46 6.44 -13.68 -7.73
CA LYS A 46 6.64 -13.00 -6.45
C LYS A 46 8.01 -12.32 -6.37
N ASP A 47 9.07 -13.07 -6.64
CA ASP A 47 10.45 -12.57 -6.52
C ASP A 47 10.72 -11.46 -7.55
N GLN A 48 10.24 -11.64 -8.79
CA GLN A 48 10.36 -10.62 -9.83
C GLN A 48 9.65 -9.31 -9.44
N HIS A 49 8.48 -9.39 -8.81
CA HIS A 49 7.76 -8.20 -8.33
C HIS A 49 8.52 -7.49 -7.21
N ILE A 50 9.08 -8.24 -6.27
CA ILE A 50 9.89 -7.71 -5.18
C ILE A 50 11.15 -7.04 -5.73
N ASP A 51 11.85 -7.69 -6.67
CA ASP A 51 13.04 -7.15 -7.31
C ASP A 51 12.74 -5.84 -8.06
N SER A 52 11.61 -5.76 -8.75
CA SER A 52 11.16 -4.55 -9.43
C SER A 52 10.90 -3.40 -8.46
N LEU A 53 10.19 -3.66 -7.36
CA LEU A 53 9.94 -2.66 -6.31
C LEU A 53 11.26 -2.19 -5.71
N PHE A 54 12.17 -3.10 -5.43
CA PHE A 54 13.48 -2.81 -4.87
C PHE A 54 14.35 -1.97 -5.82
N ALA A 55 14.45 -2.36 -7.08
CA ALA A 55 15.22 -1.65 -8.09
C ALA A 55 14.72 -0.21 -8.29
N LEU A 56 13.39 -0.04 -8.41
CA LEU A 56 12.77 1.27 -8.59
C LEU A 56 12.90 2.15 -7.34
N SER A 57 12.85 1.56 -6.14
CA SER A 57 13.04 2.29 -4.88
C SER A 57 14.46 2.88 -4.75
N LYS A 58 15.45 2.24 -5.40
CA LYS A 58 16.87 2.68 -5.39
C LYS A 58 17.29 3.51 -6.60
N LEU A 59 16.40 3.69 -7.59
CA LEU A 59 16.73 4.50 -8.77
C LEU A 59 17.09 5.94 -8.37
N LYS A 60 18.24 6.42 -8.88
CA LYS A 60 18.83 7.74 -8.72
C LYS A 60 19.66 7.93 -7.45
N LYS A 61 20.65 8.81 -7.58
CA LYS A 61 21.60 9.20 -6.53
C LYS A 61 20.97 10.03 -5.40
N THR A 62 19.76 10.60 -5.61
CA THR A 62 19.09 11.43 -4.61
C THR A 62 18.41 10.55 -3.58
N SER A 63 18.76 10.74 -2.33
CA SER A 63 18.06 10.13 -1.21
C SER A 63 16.62 10.61 -1.14
N ALA A 64 15.67 9.70 -0.99
CA ALA A 64 14.28 10.06 -0.74
C ALA A 64 14.01 10.09 0.77
N SER A 65 13.25 11.07 1.24
CA SER A 65 12.76 11.13 2.62
C SER A 65 11.62 10.14 2.82
N LEU A 66 10.74 10.04 1.82
CA LEU A 66 9.62 9.10 1.79
C LEU A 66 9.60 8.34 0.47
N ILE A 67 9.50 7.02 0.54
CA ILE A 67 9.28 6.14 -0.61
C ILE A 67 7.82 5.68 -0.56
N ILE A 68 7.12 5.71 -1.68
CA ILE A 68 5.72 5.33 -1.76
C ILE A 68 5.55 4.19 -2.76
N TRP A 69 5.03 3.07 -2.27
CA TRP A 69 4.61 1.93 -3.06
C TRP A 69 3.10 1.94 -3.30
N PRO A 70 2.62 1.46 -4.44
CA PRO A 70 1.18 1.47 -4.77
C PRO A 70 0.34 0.54 -3.90
N GLU A 71 -0.98 0.56 -4.15
CA GLU A 71 -1.95 -0.34 -3.50
C GLU A 71 -1.58 -1.80 -3.74
N ALA A 72 -1.64 -2.62 -2.68
CA ALA A 72 -1.34 -4.04 -2.71
C ALA A 72 -0.02 -4.36 -3.45
N ALA A 73 0.99 -3.52 -3.27
CA ALA A 73 2.26 -3.61 -3.97
C ALA A 73 3.05 -4.85 -3.59
N TYR A 74 3.04 -5.20 -2.31
CA TYR A 74 3.78 -6.35 -1.82
C TYR A 74 2.97 -7.63 -2.05
N PRO A 75 3.52 -8.64 -2.75
CA PRO A 75 2.79 -9.85 -3.17
C PRO A 75 2.66 -10.89 -2.05
N SER A 76 2.33 -10.45 -0.84
CA SER A 76 2.08 -11.29 0.33
C SER A 76 1.24 -10.54 1.36
N ILE A 77 0.75 -11.25 2.38
CA ILE A 77 -0.10 -10.68 3.42
C ILE A 77 0.76 -10.37 4.65
N TRP A 78 0.70 -9.12 5.13
CA TRP A 78 1.33 -8.70 6.37
C TRP A 78 0.39 -9.02 7.57
N PRO A 79 0.83 -9.49 8.74
CA PRO A 79 2.23 -9.68 9.17
C PRO A 79 2.80 -11.08 8.92
N ASN A 80 2.11 -11.99 8.22
CA ASN A 80 2.59 -13.36 8.01
C ASN A 80 3.99 -13.42 7.36
N SER A 81 4.31 -12.41 6.56
CA SER A 81 5.60 -12.21 5.92
C SER A 81 6.47 -11.14 6.59
N LYS A 82 6.19 -10.79 7.86
CA LYS A 82 6.83 -9.65 8.55
C LYS A 82 8.36 -9.72 8.50
N LYS A 83 8.95 -10.86 8.79
CA LYS A 83 10.42 -11.00 8.77
C LYS A 83 10.99 -10.79 7.38
N GLU A 84 10.45 -11.49 6.37
CA GLU A 84 10.85 -11.35 4.97
C GLU A 84 10.69 -9.90 4.49
N PHE A 85 9.55 -9.29 4.79
CA PHE A 85 9.26 -7.92 4.43
C PHE A 85 10.23 -6.94 5.11
N ASN A 86 10.47 -7.07 6.42
CA ASN A 86 11.40 -6.20 7.14
C ASN A 86 12.83 -6.31 6.60
N ASP A 87 13.28 -7.51 6.20
CA ASP A 87 14.60 -7.69 5.59
C ASP A 87 14.72 -6.99 4.23
N ILE A 88 13.64 -6.97 3.45
CA ILE A 88 13.55 -6.23 2.19
C ILE A 88 13.55 -4.72 2.46
N VAL A 89 12.70 -4.27 3.36
CA VAL A 89 12.52 -2.84 3.68
C VAL A 89 13.83 -2.25 4.22
N LYS A 90 14.52 -2.93 5.11
CA LYS A 90 15.84 -2.48 5.64
C LYS A 90 16.87 -2.28 4.53
N LYS A 91 16.83 -3.07 3.47
CA LYS A 91 17.72 -2.89 2.30
C LYS A 91 17.35 -1.69 1.44
N ILE A 92 16.09 -1.25 1.48
CA ILE A 92 15.56 -0.10 0.72
C ILE A 92 15.72 1.20 1.50
N LEU A 93 15.47 1.17 2.81
CA LEU A 93 15.50 2.33 3.70
C LEU A 93 16.93 2.77 4.04
N VAL A 94 17.72 3.00 2.99
CA VAL A 94 19.02 3.65 3.14
C VAL A 94 18.83 5.15 3.36
N ASN A 95 19.72 5.77 4.14
CA ASN A 95 19.73 7.21 4.41
C ASN A 95 18.50 7.75 5.17
N LYS A 96 17.96 6.97 6.09
CA LYS A 96 16.83 7.36 6.97
C LYS A 96 15.53 7.67 6.22
N SER A 97 15.28 7.04 5.07
CA SER A 97 14.00 7.09 4.38
C SER A 97 12.91 6.38 5.18
N GLU A 98 11.66 6.77 4.96
CA GLU A 98 10.46 6.03 5.38
C GLU A 98 9.81 5.38 4.16
N LEU A 99 8.99 4.35 4.38
CA LEU A 99 8.24 3.67 3.31
C LEU A 99 6.75 3.69 3.63
N LEU A 100 5.94 4.25 2.74
CA LEU A 100 4.50 4.06 2.71
C LEU A 100 4.16 2.98 1.69
N SER A 101 3.58 1.87 2.12
CA SER A 101 3.23 0.74 1.24
C SER A 101 1.76 0.36 1.35
N GLY A 102 1.08 0.20 0.21
CA GLY A 102 -0.20 -0.50 0.13
C GLY A 102 0.00 -1.99 0.30
N MET A 103 -0.73 -2.61 1.23
CA MET A 103 -0.59 -4.02 1.57
C MET A 103 -1.92 -4.66 1.97
N LEU A 104 -2.08 -5.95 1.70
CA LEU A 104 -3.07 -6.75 2.40
C LEU A 104 -2.53 -7.13 3.78
N ARG A 105 -3.37 -7.05 4.81
CA ARG A 105 -3.01 -7.43 6.16
C ARG A 105 -4.09 -8.24 6.88
N PHE A 106 -3.69 -9.11 7.78
CA PHE A 106 -4.55 -9.69 8.79
C PHE A 106 -4.46 -8.91 10.10
N ASP A 107 -5.60 -8.81 10.80
CA ASP A 107 -5.60 -8.47 12.22
C ASP A 107 -5.44 -9.71 13.11
N LEU A 108 -5.55 -9.49 14.43
CA LEU A 108 -5.46 -10.58 15.43
C LEU A 108 -6.61 -11.59 15.29
N ASP A 109 -7.76 -11.15 14.80
CA ASP A 109 -8.94 -11.99 14.56
C ASP A 109 -8.91 -12.67 13.18
N LYS A 110 -7.80 -12.58 12.45
CA LYS A 110 -7.63 -13.11 11.09
C LYS A 110 -8.58 -12.50 10.05
N LYS A 111 -9.07 -11.30 10.28
CA LYS A 111 -9.81 -10.53 9.29
C LYS A 111 -8.86 -9.88 8.31
N LEU A 112 -9.19 -9.97 7.03
CA LEU A 112 -8.38 -9.41 5.94
C LEU A 112 -8.78 -7.96 5.66
N TYR A 113 -7.77 -7.08 5.57
CA TYR A 113 -7.93 -5.67 5.23
C TYR A 113 -7.00 -5.27 4.09
N ASN A 114 -7.45 -4.29 3.31
CA ASN A 114 -6.61 -3.55 2.37
C ASN A 114 -6.13 -2.28 3.09
N SER A 115 -4.84 -2.10 3.23
CA SER A 115 -4.27 -1.09 4.12
C SER A 115 -3.09 -0.37 3.49
N ALA A 116 -2.90 0.88 3.89
CA ALA A 116 -1.64 1.59 3.71
C ALA A 116 -0.88 1.58 5.05
N ILE A 117 0.36 1.17 5.03
CA ILE A 117 1.21 1.04 6.20
C ILE A 117 2.44 1.92 6.01
N LEU A 118 2.66 2.83 6.96
CA LEU A 118 3.88 3.61 7.05
C LEU A 118 4.92 2.83 7.87
N PHE A 119 6.08 2.62 7.29
CA PHE A 119 7.23 2.01 7.94
C PHE A 119 8.27 3.09 8.23
N ASP A 120 8.77 3.10 9.44
CA ASP A 120 9.82 4.02 9.90
C ASP A 120 11.20 3.66 9.29
N THR A 121 12.19 4.44 9.64
CA THR A 121 13.57 4.28 9.17
C THR A 121 14.24 2.95 9.59
N ASN A 122 13.64 2.21 10.52
CA ASN A 122 14.07 0.89 10.97
C ASN A 122 13.29 -0.25 10.28
N GLY A 123 12.27 0.10 9.47
CA GLY A 123 11.36 -0.84 8.84
C GLY A 123 10.29 -1.39 9.78
N GLU A 124 10.04 -0.71 10.91
CA GLU A 124 8.93 -1.05 11.80
C GLU A 124 7.69 -0.22 11.44
N SER A 125 6.49 -0.78 11.67
CA SER A 125 5.24 -0.11 11.37
C SER A 125 5.04 1.08 12.31
N ALA A 126 5.06 2.30 11.74
CA ALA A 126 4.81 3.56 12.42
C ALA A 126 3.33 3.95 12.42
N GLY A 127 2.54 3.43 11.45
CA GLY A 127 1.12 3.70 11.39
C GLY A 127 0.41 2.92 10.29
N ILE A 128 -0.90 2.75 10.43
CA ILE A 128 -1.74 1.96 9.52
C ILE A 128 -3.03 2.74 9.25
N ILE A 129 -3.41 2.84 7.99
CA ILE A 129 -4.73 3.27 7.55
C ILE A 129 -5.38 2.14 6.77
N ASP A 130 -6.60 1.80 7.10
CA ASP A 130 -7.36 0.76 6.42
C ASP A 130 -8.37 1.37 5.47
N LYS A 131 -8.65 0.66 4.39
CA LYS A 131 -9.70 1.03 3.45
C LYS A 131 -11.06 1.09 4.13
N GLN A 132 -11.77 2.20 3.92
CA GLN A 132 -13.06 2.49 4.56
C GLN A 132 -14.25 2.20 3.66
N LYS A 133 -14.07 2.20 2.32
CA LYS A 133 -15.13 1.88 1.36
C LYS A 133 -14.74 0.64 0.55
N ARG A 134 -15.58 -0.39 0.56
CA ARG A 134 -15.37 -1.63 -0.23
C ARG A 134 -15.98 -1.51 -1.62
N VAL A 135 -15.35 -2.15 -2.59
CA VAL A 135 -15.88 -2.26 -3.94
C VAL A 135 -16.79 -3.49 -4.03
N PRO A 136 -18.09 -3.33 -4.32
CA PRO A 136 -18.98 -4.46 -4.53
C PRO A 136 -18.50 -5.38 -5.66
N PHE A 137 -18.64 -6.69 -5.50
CA PHE A 137 -18.20 -7.74 -6.42
C PHE A 137 -16.66 -7.83 -6.63
N GLY A 138 -15.87 -6.81 -6.23
CA GLY A 138 -14.42 -6.84 -6.25
C GLY A 138 -13.84 -7.33 -4.93
N GLU A 139 -14.26 -6.76 -3.82
CA GLU A 139 -13.70 -7.00 -2.49
C GLU A 139 -14.66 -7.75 -1.57
N TYR A 140 -15.93 -7.77 -1.90
CA TYR A 140 -16.97 -8.57 -1.23
C TYR A 140 -18.11 -8.88 -2.18
N ILE A 141 -18.85 -9.95 -1.90
CA ILE A 141 -20.07 -10.30 -2.63
C ILE A 141 -21.27 -9.84 -1.80
N PRO A 142 -22.05 -8.84 -2.28
CA PRO A 142 -23.29 -8.45 -1.60
C PRO A 142 -24.24 -9.65 -1.53
N LEU A 143 -24.92 -9.83 -0.39
CA LEU A 143 -25.91 -10.90 -0.18
C LEU A 143 -25.34 -12.32 -0.44
N ARG A 144 -24.07 -12.56 -0.12
CA ARG A 144 -23.37 -13.84 -0.38
C ARG A 144 -24.19 -15.07 0.04
N ASP A 145 -24.89 -14.99 1.17
CA ASP A 145 -25.68 -16.11 1.70
C ASP A 145 -26.90 -16.46 0.83
N ASN A 146 -27.38 -15.51 0.04
CA ASN A 146 -28.52 -15.66 -0.86
C ASN A 146 -28.14 -15.90 -2.32
N PHE A 147 -26.83 -15.88 -2.65
CA PHE A 147 -26.35 -16.03 -4.02
C PHE A 147 -25.97 -17.47 -4.35
N PRO A 148 -26.38 -18.01 -5.52
CA PRO A 148 -26.05 -19.39 -5.92
C PRO A 148 -24.55 -19.61 -6.17
N PHE A 149 -23.74 -18.55 -6.29
CA PHE A 149 -22.31 -18.59 -6.58
C PHE A 149 -21.45 -18.24 -5.36
N LYS A 150 -21.62 -18.93 -4.24
CA LYS A 150 -20.90 -18.71 -2.96
C LYS A 150 -19.35 -18.73 -3.09
N ASN A 151 -18.82 -19.30 -4.17
CA ASN A 151 -17.38 -19.51 -4.38
C ASN A 151 -16.76 -18.52 -5.39
N LEU A 152 -17.51 -17.54 -5.89
CA LEU A 152 -16.97 -16.56 -6.81
C LEU A 152 -16.14 -15.54 -6.02
N SER A 153 -14.81 -15.60 -6.19
CA SER A 153 -13.88 -14.60 -5.67
C SER A 153 -13.01 -14.13 -6.81
N LEU A 154 -13.03 -12.84 -7.12
CA LEU A 154 -12.19 -12.25 -8.15
C LEU A 154 -10.69 -12.29 -7.79
N PHE A 155 -10.36 -12.51 -6.52
CA PHE A 155 -8.98 -12.60 -6.02
C PHE A 155 -8.51 -14.04 -5.70
N GLY A 156 -9.27 -15.07 -6.09
CA GLY A 156 -8.91 -16.46 -5.80
C GLY A 156 -8.99 -16.86 -4.32
N ASN A 157 -9.19 -15.92 -3.42
CA ASN A 157 -9.34 -16.14 -1.99
C ASN A 157 -10.82 -16.13 -1.59
N LYS A 158 -11.22 -17.09 -0.79
CA LYS A 158 -12.60 -17.19 -0.24
C LYS A 158 -12.92 -16.12 0.83
N MET A 159 -12.01 -15.19 1.09
CA MET A 159 -12.14 -14.21 2.17
C MET A 159 -12.50 -12.84 1.61
N ASP A 160 -13.53 -12.23 2.18
CA ASP A 160 -13.88 -10.85 1.89
C ASP A 160 -12.88 -9.89 2.53
N ILE A 161 -12.58 -8.79 1.84
CA ILE A 161 -11.84 -7.67 2.43
C ILE A 161 -12.79 -6.90 3.33
N ASN A 162 -12.40 -6.65 4.57
CA ASN A 162 -13.22 -5.96 5.55
C ASN A 162 -12.98 -4.46 5.52
N ILE A 163 -13.98 -3.68 5.97
CA ILE A 163 -13.76 -2.28 6.35
C ILE A 163 -12.93 -2.28 7.62
N GLY A 164 -11.78 -1.60 7.57
CA GLY A 164 -10.86 -1.62 8.69
C GLY A 164 -11.17 -0.58 9.76
N PRO A 165 -10.69 -0.81 10.99
CA PRO A 165 -10.88 0.12 12.10
C PRO A 165 -9.96 1.34 12.00
N ASN A 166 -8.81 1.23 11.34
CA ASN A 166 -7.79 2.26 11.34
C ASN A 166 -8.11 3.31 10.28
N LYS A 167 -8.42 4.52 10.72
CA LYS A 167 -8.73 5.68 9.88
C LYS A 167 -8.05 6.93 10.43
N GLY A 168 -7.95 7.97 9.63
CA GLY A 168 -7.35 9.24 10.02
C GLY A 168 -6.17 9.61 9.14
N LEU A 169 -5.13 10.16 9.77
CA LEU A 169 -3.94 10.64 9.10
C LEU A 169 -2.70 9.89 9.61
N LEU A 170 -1.73 9.71 8.75
CA LEU A 170 -0.38 9.30 9.14
C LEU A 170 0.54 10.51 9.21
N TYR A 171 1.58 10.40 10.01
CA TYR A 171 2.60 11.43 10.14
C TYR A 171 3.97 10.79 9.92
N THR A 172 4.76 11.40 9.05
CA THR A 172 6.16 11.00 8.87
C THR A 172 7.00 11.44 10.08
N LYS A 173 8.23 10.96 10.16
CA LYS A 173 9.20 11.40 11.19
C LYS A 173 9.49 12.90 11.15
N ASP A 174 9.29 13.55 10.00
CA ASP A 174 9.48 14.97 9.78
C ASP A 174 8.15 15.78 9.93
N ASP A 175 7.15 15.21 10.64
CA ASP A 175 5.82 15.76 10.91
C ASP A 175 4.98 16.08 9.67
N ILE A 176 5.30 15.48 8.51
CA ILE A 176 4.49 15.64 7.32
C ILE A 176 3.22 14.81 7.46
N LYS A 177 2.09 15.50 7.32
CA LYS A 177 0.77 14.92 7.40
C LYS A 177 0.40 14.22 6.09
N LEU A 178 0.05 12.93 6.15
CA LEU A 178 -0.36 12.12 5.01
C LEU A 178 -1.85 11.79 5.11
N GLY A 179 -2.65 12.33 4.17
CA GLY A 179 -4.02 11.88 3.92
C GLY A 179 -4.01 10.73 2.92
N ILE A 180 -4.62 9.60 3.25
CA ILE A 180 -4.56 8.39 2.44
C ILE A 180 -5.96 7.97 2.03
N PHE A 181 -6.14 7.78 0.71
CA PHE A 181 -7.35 7.26 0.11
C PHE A 181 -6.99 6.02 -0.71
N ILE A 182 -7.67 4.92 -0.49
CA ILE A 182 -7.38 3.64 -1.15
C ILE A 182 -8.44 3.38 -2.21
N CYS A 183 -8.02 3.35 -3.51
CA CYS A 183 -8.88 3.09 -4.65
C CYS A 183 -10.04 4.11 -4.77
N TYR A 184 -11.30 3.67 -4.81
CA TYR A 184 -12.48 4.52 -5.00
C TYR A 184 -12.87 5.40 -3.80
N GLU A 185 -12.02 5.62 -2.83
CA GLU A 185 -12.35 6.45 -1.66
C GLU A 185 -12.37 7.95 -1.95
N ILE A 186 -11.84 8.37 -3.09
CA ILE A 186 -11.88 9.77 -3.57
C ILE A 186 -13.24 10.17 -4.18
N SER A 187 -14.10 9.19 -4.51
CA SER A 187 -15.40 9.47 -5.16
C SER A 187 -16.49 9.88 -4.19
#